data_c8601f842aea75aa4190fdef7d73b924
#
_entry.id   c8601f842aea75aa4190fdef7d73b924
#
_cell.length_a   1.000
_cell.length_b   1.000
_cell.length_c   1.000
_cell.angle_alpha   90.00
_cell.angle_beta   90.00
_cell.angle_gamma   90.00
#
_symmetry.space_group_name_H-M   'P 1'
#
loop_
_entity.id
_entity.type
_entity.pdbx_description
1 polymer ?
#
loop_
_entity_poly.entity_id
_entity_poly.type
_entity_poly.pdbx_seq_one_letter_code
_entity_poly.pdbx_strand_id
1 'polypeptide(L)'
;MIIKAVKFAENGFMTQPFAFGGEEGAEKFDSSVKYRSCLQNYVIDTGSEVILVDTGLPKETPDFVPDEKASIFVGTKIKDYVSALADIGYKPEQITKILVTHKHEDHTGELRSFPNAKIYISSEDADALNLTGENIIRAEYKDGAYYNFPASQKIADGVYFIEAKGHTKGNSIVIAEDNGLFYMFHGDVTYTDEALYENKLSIVFEDIKAARQTLDNVREFIKNHPTVYLSTHTPLGYENLENLKVIDLANPPKSIPVGEIVYKTATGKYICSVCGYVYDPAIGDVANGIPAGTKFEDLPADWHCPRCKQNKDKFNRA
;
A
#
# COMPACT_ATOMS: atom_id res chain seq x y z
N MET A 1 -17.49 0.57 11.58
CA MET A 1 -16.16 1.11 11.26
C MET A 1 -16.07 1.38 9.77
N ILE A 2 -15.38 2.45 9.33
CA ILE A 2 -15.13 2.72 7.90
C ILE A 2 -13.62 2.56 7.67
N ILE A 3 -13.26 1.73 6.70
CA ILE A 3 -11.85 1.51 6.32
C ILE A 3 -11.70 1.91 4.86
N LYS A 4 -10.66 2.69 4.54
CA LYS A 4 -10.36 3.13 3.16
C LYS A 4 -8.88 3.03 2.87
N ALA A 5 -8.54 2.72 1.62
CA ALA A 5 -7.17 2.76 1.12
C ALA A 5 -6.82 4.18 0.62
N VAL A 6 -5.64 4.66 1.03
CA VAL A 6 -5.00 5.88 0.51
C VAL A 6 -3.99 5.43 -0.54
N LYS A 7 -4.33 5.54 -1.82
CA LYS A 7 -3.48 5.08 -2.93
C LYS A 7 -2.64 6.24 -3.47
N PHE A 8 -1.33 6.09 -3.52
CA PHE A 8 -0.42 7.16 -3.96
C PHE A 8 0.59 6.76 -5.03
N ALA A 9 0.75 5.44 -5.32
CA ALA A 9 1.42 4.95 -6.53
C ALA A 9 0.75 3.67 -7.02
N GLU A 10 0.77 3.42 -8.36
CA GLU A 10 0.14 2.26 -8.98
C GLU A 10 0.91 1.78 -10.21
N ASN A 11 0.50 0.62 -10.74
CA ASN A 11 1.07 0.02 -11.96
C ASN A 11 2.56 -0.33 -11.84
N GLY A 12 2.98 -0.75 -10.65
CA GLY A 12 4.30 -1.29 -10.41
C GLY A 12 4.39 -2.80 -10.59
N PHE A 13 5.58 -3.31 -10.39
CA PHE A 13 5.83 -4.75 -10.34
C PHE A 13 6.89 -5.08 -9.29
N MET A 14 6.90 -6.33 -8.86
CA MET A 14 8.01 -6.94 -8.13
C MET A 14 8.28 -8.34 -8.68
N THR A 15 9.56 -8.73 -8.72
CA THR A 15 9.96 -10.04 -9.22
C THR A 15 9.74 -11.13 -8.15
N GLN A 16 9.55 -12.38 -8.59
CA GLN A 16 9.42 -13.50 -7.66
C GLN A 16 10.65 -13.65 -6.74
N PRO A 17 11.92 -13.51 -7.21
CA PRO A 17 13.09 -13.47 -6.32
C PRO A 17 13.00 -12.44 -5.22
N PHE A 18 12.49 -11.24 -5.51
CA PHE A 18 12.31 -10.19 -4.50
C PHE A 18 11.28 -10.60 -3.45
N ALA A 19 10.13 -11.08 -3.90
CA ALA A 19 8.99 -11.36 -3.02
C ALA A 19 9.16 -12.65 -2.19
N PHE A 20 9.95 -13.65 -2.68
CA PHE A 20 10.00 -14.99 -2.13
C PHE A 20 11.40 -15.43 -1.64
N GLY A 21 12.46 -14.69 -2.02
CA GLY A 21 13.83 -15.16 -1.89
C GLY A 21 14.48 -15.04 -0.51
N GLY A 22 13.74 -14.62 0.52
CA GLY A 22 14.31 -14.28 1.82
C GLY A 22 15.00 -15.44 2.54
N GLU A 23 14.43 -16.63 2.55
CA GLU A 23 14.98 -17.79 3.27
C GLU A 23 15.73 -18.76 2.34
N GLU A 24 15.20 -18.98 1.16
CA GLU A 24 15.72 -20.00 0.25
C GLU A 24 16.82 -19.49 -0.66
N GLY A 25 16.99 -18.17 -0.76
CA GLY A 25 17.87 -17.47 -1.68
C GLY A 25 17.14 -17.05 -2.97
N ALA A 26 17.36 -15.81 -3.39
CA ALA A 26 16.69 -15.20 -4.54
C ALA A 26 16.97 -15.96 -5.87
N GLU A 27 18.14 -16.59 -5.98
CA GLU A 27 18.55 -17.35 -7.16
C GLU A 27 17.73 -18.60 -7.44
N LYS A 28 16.90 -19.05 -6.49
CA LYS A 28 16.01 -20.22 -6.66
C LYS A 28 14.68 -19.89 -7.33
N PHE A 29 14.41 -18.61 -7.56
CA PHE A 29 13.14 -18.14 -8.09
C PHE A 29 13.33 -17.53 -9.49
N ASP A 30 12.25 -17.56 -10.28
CA ASP A 30 12.25 -17.09 -11.67
C ASP A 30 12.07 -15.56 -11.72
N SER A 31 13.11 -14.84 -12.15
CA SER A 31 13.07 -13.38 -12.30
C SER A 31 12.13 -12.88 -13.40
N SER A 32 11.70 -13.75 -14.31
CA SER A 32 10.70 -13.41 -15.33
C SER A 32 9.27 -13.37 -14.76
N VAL A 33 9.03 -14.04 -13.63
CA VAL A 33 7.75 -13.98 -12.93
C VAL A 33 7.66 -12.68 -12.16
N LYS A 34 6.65 -11.89 -12.47
CA LYS A 34 6.40 -10.59 -11.83
C LYS A 34 5.01 -10.53 -11.24
N TYR A 35 4.91 -10.00 -10.05
CA TYR A 35 3.67 -9.70 -9.35
C TYR A 35 3.36 -8.19 -9.42
N ARG A 36 2.09 -7.83 -9.32
CA ARG A 36 1.67 -6.42 -9.31
C ARG A 36 2.18 -5.71 -8.06
N SER A 37 2.64 -4.46 -8.22
CA SER A 37 3.06 -3.59 -7.13
C SER A 37 2.37 -2.23 -7.18
N CYS A 38 2.22 -1.61 -6.01
CA CYS A 38 1.69 -0.27 -5.81
C CYS A 38 2.24 0.30 -4.51
N LEU A 39 1.83 1.52 -4.15
CA LEU A 39 1.95 2.04 -2.79
C LEU A 39 0.61 2.56 -2.31
N GLN A 40 0.18 2.06 -1.17
CA GLN A 40 -1.03 2.46 -0.48
C GLN A 40 -0.89 2.27 1.02
N ASN A 41 -1.56 3.14 1.77
CA ASN A 41 -1.75 2.98 3.21
C ASN A 41 -3.25 3.08 3.54
N TYR A 42 -3.63 3.16 4.81
CA TYR A 42 -5.03 2.99 5.15
C TYR A 42 -5.52 3.99 6.20
N VAL A 43 -6.81 4.29 6.12
CA VAL A 43 -7.58 5.03 7.14
C VAL A 43 -8.52 4.06 7.83
N ILE A 44 -8.60 4.15 9.15
CA ILE A 44 -9.61 3.52 10.01
C ILE A 44 -10.40 4.64 10.67
N ASP A 45 -11.66 4.79 10.29
CA ASP A 45 -12.58 5.74 10.91
C ASP A 45 -13.56 4.94 11.80
N THR A 46 -13.41 5.10 13.11
CA THR A 46 -14.26 4.43 14.10
C THR A 46 -15.56 5.16 14.36
N GLY A 47 -15.75 6.34 13.78
CA GLY A 47 -16.84 7.27 14.06
C GLY A 47 -16.53 8.25 15.22
N SER A 48 -15.65 7.87 16.14
CA SER A 48 -15.16 8.75 17.22
C SER A 48 -13.73 9.23 16.99
N GLU A 49 -12.93 8.49 16.25
CA GLU A 49 -11.54 8.79 15.93
C GLU A 49 -11.23 8.42 14.47
N VAL A 50 -10.32 9.18 13.86
CA VAL A 50 -9.77 8.88 12.54
C VAL A 50 -8.30 8.53 12.71
N ILE A 51 -7.96 7.30 12.37
CA ILE A 51 -6.65 6.70 12.59
C ILE A 51 -6.02 6.40 11.23
N LEU A 52 -4.77 6.80 11.01
CA LEU A 52 -3.98 6.33 9.88
C LEU A 52 -3.17 5.09 10.27
N VAL A 53 -3.04 4.17 9.32
CA VAL A 53 -2.00 3.15 9.33
C VAL A 53 -1.00 3.55 8.27
N ASP A 54 0.16 4.05 8.70
CA ASP A 54 1.24 4.62 7.90
C ASP A 54 0.88 5.94 7.18
N THR A 55 1.89 6.64 6.63
CA THR A 55 1.74 7.99 6.07
C THR A 55 2.44 8.21 4.73
N GLY A 56 2.68 7.15 3.98
CA GLY A 56 3.23 7.24 2.63
C GLY A 56 4.63 7.84 2.54
N LEU A 57 4.99 8.21 1.33
CA LEU A 57 6.27 8.86 0.99
C LEU A 57 6.23 10.35 1.26
N PRO A 58 7.40 10.99 1.51
CA PRO A 58 7.52 12.43 1.53
C PRO A 58 6.96 13.08 0.25
N LYS A 59 6.30 14.21 0.40
CA LYS A 59 5.75 14.96 -0.75
C LYS A 59 6.81 15.26 -1.80
N GLU A 60 8.04 15.53 -1.34
CA GLU A 60 9.19 15.88 -2.17
C GLU A 60 9.81 14.69 -2.91
N THR A 61 9.40 13.47 -2.60
CA THR A 61 9.90 12.27 -3.31
C THR A 61 9.64 12.43 -4.81
N PRO A 62 10.68 12.36 -5.65
CA PRO A 62 10.51 12.48 -7.10
C PRO A 62 9.70 11.32 -7.67
N ASP A 63 9.18 11.51 -8.87
CA ASP A 63 8.49 10.44 -9.59
C ASP A 63 9.46 9.28 -9.85
N PHE A 64 8.95 8.07 -9.63
CA PHE A 64 9.72 6.87 -9.91
C PHE A 64 9.83 6.64 -11.42
N VAL A 65 11.04 6.37 -11.88
CA VAL A 65 11.28 6.00 -13.27
C VAL A 65 11.20 4.47 -13.40
N PRO A 66 10.36 3.93 -14.28
CA PRO A 66 10.29 2.50 -14.50
C PRO A 66 11.64 1.94 -15.00
N ASP A 67 12.13 0.91 -14.30
CA ASP A 67 13.27 0.11 -14.74
C ASP A 67 12.84 -1.37 -14.80
N GLU A 68 12.69 -1.90 -15.99
CA GLU A 68 12.26 -3.29 -16.22
C GLU A 68 13.22 -4.34 -15.64
N LYS A 69 14.47 -3.95 -15.36
CA LYS A 69 15.51 -4.80 -14.78
C LYS A 69 15.54 -4.74 -13.24
N ALA A 70 14.82 -3.78 -12.65
CA ALA A 70 14.73 -3.68 -11.21
C ALA A 70 14.03 -4.91 -10.61
N SER A 71 14.41 -5.29 -9.40
CA SER A 71 13.74 -6.35 -8.64
C SER A 71 12.34 -5.91 -8.19
N ILE A 72 12.17 -4.62 -7.96
CA ILE A 72 10.90 -3.98 -7.64
C ILE A 72 10.81 -2.61 -8.29
N PHE A 73 9.66 -2.30 -8.85
CA PHE A 73 9.19 -0.97 -9.20
C PHE A 73 7.86 -0.74 -8.50
N VAL A 74 7.83 0.15 -7.52
CA VAL A 74 6.65 0.36 -6.66
C VAL A 74 5.46 0.98 -7.39
N GLY A 75 5.66 1.46 -8.59
CA GLY A 75 4.62 2.04 -9.44
C GLY A 75 4.84 3.50 -9.77
N THR A 76 3.99 4.01 -10.65
CA THR A 76 3.94 5.43 -11.02
C THR A 76 3.20 6.20 -9.93
N LYS A 77 3.76 7.32 -9.49
CA LYS A 77 3.13 8.21 -8.52
C LYS A 77 1.82 8.77 -9.07
N ILE A 78 0.74 8.57 -8.34
CA ILE A 78 -0.59 9.11 -8.69
C ILE A 78 -0.71 10.53 -8.16
N LYS A 79 -0.38 10.71 -6.87
CA LYS A 79 -0.47 11.96 -6.10
C LYS A 79 0.49 11.92 -4.93
N ASP A 80 0.73 13.07 -4.30
CA ASP A 80 1.29 13.10 -2.96
C ASP A 80 0.29 12.51 -1.94
N TYR A 81 0.79 12.03 -0.82
CA TYR A 81 0.00 11.30 0.17
C TYR A 81 -1.17 12.13 0.72
N VAL A 82 -0.95 13.41 1.05
CA VAL A 82 -1.99 14.29 1.62
C VAL A 82 -3.10 14.55 0.61
N SER A 83 -2.75 14.73 -0.67
CA SER A 83 -3.73 14.88 -1.76
C SER A 83 -4.53 13.58 -1.98
N ALA A 84 -3.89 12.41 -1.88
CA ALA A 84 -4.57 11.13 -1.96
C ALA A 84 -5.54 10.90 -0.78
N LEU A 85 -5.15 11.33 0.42
CA LEU A 85 -6.01 11.30 1.60
C LEU A 85 -7.25 12.20 1.43
N ALA A 86 -7.06 13.40 0.85
CA ALA A 86 -8.16 14.33 0.58
C ALA A 86 -9.17 13.76 -0.43
N ASP A 87 -8.74 13.02 -1.43
CA ASP A 87 -9.62 12.39 -2.43
C ASP A 87 -10.60 11.38 -1.80
N ILE A 88 -10.22 10.73 -0.72
CA ILE A 88 -11.08 9.80 0.01
C ILE A 88 -11.88 10.47 1.13
N GLY A 89 -11.81 11.81 1.23
CA GLY A 89 -12.68 12.63 2.08
C GLY A 89 -12.11 12.97 3.45
N TYR A 90 -10.82 12.80 3.69
CA TYR A 90 -10.19 13.14 4.97
C TYR A 90 -9.16 14.26 4.82
N LYS A 91 -9.02 15.06 5.89
CA LYS A 91 -8.03 16.15 6.00
C LYS A 91 -7.05 15.84 7.12
N PRO A 92 -5.81 16.34 7.04
CA PRO A 92 -4.79 16.13 8.08
C PRO A 92 -5.25 16.48 9.49
N GLU A 93 -6.04 17.55 9.65
CA GLU A 93 -6.51 18.02 10.96
C GLU A 93 -7.50 17.09 11.65
N GLN A 94 -8.13 16.19 10.90
CA GLN A 94 -9.08 15.18 11.39
C GLN A 94 -8.38 13.95 11.96
N ILE A 95 -7.10 13.75 11.62
CA ILE A 95 -6.36 12.57 12.05
C ILE A 95 -5.96 12.72 13.51
N THR A 96 -6.44 11.80 14.33
CA THR A 96 -6.21 11.80 15.79
C THR A 96 -5.04 10.91 16.19
N LYS A 97 -4.81 9.83 15.43
CA LYS A 97 -3.75 8.85 15.68
C LYS A 97 -3.13 8.38 14.37
N ILE A 98 -1.86 8.06 14.42
CA ILE A 98 -1.12 7.38 13.36
C ILE A 98 -0.46 6.15 13.98
N LEU A 99 -0.68 4.99 13.39
CA LEU A 99 -0.05 3.73 13.75
C LEU A 99 1.00 3.43 12.69
N VAL A 100 2.27 3.59 13.04
CA VAL A 100 3.39 3.36 12.14
C VAL A 100 3.80 1.91 12.23
N THR A 101 3.59 1.16 11.14
CA THR A 101 3.94 -0.26 11.11
C THR A 101 5.45 -0.47 11.22
N HIS A 102 6.26 0.36 10.55
CA HIS A 102 7.71 0.32 10.63
C HIS A 102 8.36 1.59 10.04
N LYS A 103 9.68 1.70 10.17
CA LYS A 103 10.45 2.93 9.91
C LYS A 103 10.72 3.31 8.46
N HIS A 104 10.38 2.47 7.46
CA HIS A 104 10.72 2.79 6.08
C HIS A 104 9.96 4.03 5.59
N GLU A 105 10.57 4.72 4.60
CA GLU A 105 10.14 6.06 4.20
C GLU A 105 8.73 6.09 3.59
N ASP A 106 8.32 5.04 2.92
CA ASP A 106 6.98 4.90 2.33
C ASP A 106 5.87 4.56 3.36
N HIS A 107 6.25 4.45 4.63
CA HIS A 107 5.34 4.33 5.78
C HIS A 107 5.38 5.56 6.69
N THR A 108 6.45 6.34 6.65
CA THR A 108 6.70 7.42 7.62
C THR A 108 6.88 8.81 6.98
N GLY A 109 6.83 8.90 5.64
CA GLY A 109 7.28 10.08 4.91
C GLY A 109 6.51 11.36 5.19
N GLU A 110 5.22 11.28 5.49
CA GLU A 110 4.37 12.46 5.75
C GLU A 110 3.92 12.61 7.20
N LEU A 111 4.59 11.98 8.18
CA LEU A 111 4.27 12.15 9.62
C LEU A 111 4.14 13.63 10.02
N ARG A 112 4.96 14.52 9.48
CA ARG A 112 4.96 15.97 9.71
C ARG A 112 3.68 16.68 9.29
N SER A 113 2.88 16.08 8.40
CA SER A 113 1.69 16.70 7.84
C SER A 113 0.46 16.59 8.75
N PHE A 114 0.56 15.91 9.90
CA PHE A 114 -0.55 15.60 10.80
C PHE A 114 -0.37 16.22 12.18
N PRO A 115 -0.65 17.52 12.34
CA PRO A 115 -0.28 18.29 13.54
C PRO A 115 -1.02 17.87 14.81
N ASN A 116 -2.19 17.24 14.68
CA ASN A 116 -3.04 16.84 15.81
C ASN A 116 -2.89 15.37 16.21
N ALA A 117 -2.14 14.62 15.42
CA ALA A 117 -2.07 13.17 15.59
C ALA A 117 -1.08 12.75 16.68
N LYS A 118 -1.48 11.78 17.51
CA LYS A 118 -0.55 10.99 18.30
C LYS A 118 0.02 9.88 17.42
N ILE A 119 1.34 9.79 17.35
CA ILE A 119 2.07 8.85 16.49
C ILE A 119 2.55 7.68 17.35
N TYR A 120 1.94 6.52 17.15
CA TYR A 120 2.32 5.27 17.80
C TYR A 120 3.32 4.52 16.91
N ILE A 121 4.47 4.19 17.46
CA ILE A 121 5.57 3.52 16.77
C ILE A 121 6.36 2.69 17.79
N SER A 122 6.98 1.59 17.38
CA SER A 122 7.89 0.83 18.25
C SER A 122 9.06 1.69 18.73
N SER A 123 9.63 1.33 19.88
CA SER A 123 10.80 2.06 20.41
C SER A 123 12.00 1.96 19.47
N GLU A 124 12.23 0.77 18.90
CA GLU A 124 13.34 0.47 18.00
C GLU A 124 13.29 1.34 16.74
N ASP A 125 12.11 1.46 16.12
CA ASP A 125 11.96 2.23 14.89
C ASP A 125 11.89 3.74 15.16
N ALA A 126 11.33 4.16 16.31
CA ALA A 126 11.39 5.56 16.74
C ALA A 126 12.84 6.03 16.97
N ASP A 127 13.68 5.17 17.59
CA ASP A 127 15.11 5.45 17.79
C ASP A 127 15.85 5.52 16.44
N ALA A 128 15.58 4.59 15.53
CA ALA A 128 16.19 4.58 14.20
C ALA A 128 15.88 5.86 13.39
N LEU A 129 14.68 6.41 13.57
CA LEU A 129 14.24 7.65 12.91
C LEU A 129 14.57 8.92 13.71
N ASN A 130 15.15 8.79 14.91
CA ASN A 130 15.37 9.90 15.84
C ASN A 130 14.09 10.69 16.16
N LEU A 131 12.94 10.02 16.21
CA LEU A 131 11.67 10.67 16.51
C LEU A 131 11.58 11.04 17.98
N THR A 132 11.31 12.33 18.21
CA THR A 132 11.14 12.91 19.54
C THR A 132 9.94 13.87 19.53
N GLY A 133 9.30 14.05 20.67
CA GLY A 133 8.16 14.96 20.82
C GLY A 133 7.07 14.36 21.69
N GLU A 134 6.22 15.21 22.26
CA GLU A 134 5.12 14.79 23.13
C GLU A 134 4.03 14.01 22.42
N ASN A 135 3.94 14.17 21.10
CA ASN A 135 3.01 13.43 20.25
C ASN A 135 3.55 12.05 19.79
N ILE A 136 4.83 11.75 20.04
CA ILE A 136 5.43 10.44 19.72
C ILE A 136 5.19 9.50 20.88
N ILE A 137 4.39 8.47 20.64
CA ILE A 137 4.03 7.44 21.63
C ILE A 137 4.78 6.16 21.29
N ARG A 138 5.78 5.85 22.09
CA ARG A 138 6.51 4.59 21.97
C ARG A 138 5.61 3.44 22.40
N ALA A 139 5.34 2.50 21.51
CA ALA A 139 4.48 1.37 21.80
C ALA A 139 5.15 0.45 22.83
N GLU A 140 4.41 0.10 23.87
CA GLU A 140 4.88 -0.78 24.96
C GLU A 140 4.32 -2.21 24.84
N TYR A 141 3.31 -2.43 23.98
CA TYR A 141 2.62 -3.71 23.76
C TYR A 141 2.23 -4.43 25.06
N LYS A 142 1.80 -3.65 26.06
CA LYS A 142 1.62 -4.11 27.45
C LYS A 142 0.26 -4.74 27.76
N ASP A 143 -0.65 -4.78 26.79
CA ASP A 143 -1.98 -5.33 27.01
C ASP A 143 -2.02 -6.86 26.87
N GLY A 144 -0.85 -7.48 26.69
CA GLY A 144 -0.68 -8.92 26.65
C GLY A 144 -0.92 -9.51 25.26
N ALA A 145 -1.22 -10.80 25.25
CA ALA A 145 -1.44 -11.52 24.00
C ALA A 145 -2.75 -11.08 23.31
N TYR A 146 -2.70 -10.98 21.98
CA TYR A 146 -3.86 -10.83 21.15
C TYR A 146 -4.00 -12.10 20.30
N TYR A 147 -4.93 -12.98 20.69
CA TYR A 147 -5.03 -14.34 20.14
C TYR A 147 -3.67 -15.07 20.18
N ASN A 148 -3.10 -15.44 19.04
CA ASN A 148 -1.81 -16.12 18.95
C ASN A 148 -0.60 -15.17 18.83
N PHE A 149 -0.82 -13.86 18.80
CA PHE A 149 0.27 -12.89 18.89
C PHE A 149 0.61 -12.63 20.37
N PRO A 150 1.91 -12.70 20.74
CA PRO A 150 2.27 -12.69 22.17
C PRO A 150 2.15 -11.33 22.85
N ALA A 151 2.21 -10.23 22.08
CA ALA A 151 2.25 -8.87 22.63
C ALA A 151 1.44 -7.89 21.78
N SER A 152 0.59 -7.11 22.42
CA SER A 152 -0.31 -6.15 21.78
C SER A 152 -0.54 -4.91 22.61
N GLN A 153 -1.10 -3.89 21.98
CA GLN A 153 -1.60 -2.67 22.60
C GLN A 153 -2.93 -2.27 21.98
N LYS A 154 -3.98 -2.15 22.79
CA LYS A 154 -5.28 -1.63 22.36
C LYS A 154 -5.15 -0.12 22.12
N ILE A 155 -5.49 0.33 20.92
CA ILE A 155 -5.38 1.74 20.51
C ILE A 155 -6.72 2.46 20.56
N ALA A 156 -7.77 1.79 20.13
CA ALA A 156 -9.14 2.25 20.16
C ALA A 156 -10.06 1.03 20.30
N ASP A 157 -11.37 1.26 20.37
CA ASP A 157 -12.31 0.14 20.40
C ASP A 157 -12.26 -0.64 19.08
N GLY A 158 -11.97 -1.94 19.17
CA GLY A 158 -11.76 -2.81 18.02
C GLY A 158 -10.46 -2.55 17.23
N VAL A 159 -9.51 -1.73 17.71
CA VAL A 159 -8.24 -1.47 16.99
C VAL A 159 -7.04 -1.81 17.88
N TYR A 160 -6.21 -2.70 17.40
CA TYR A 160 -5.05 -3.24 18.11
C TYR A 160 -3.76 -3.05 17.33
N PHE A 161 -2.71 -2.64 18.04
CA PHE A 161 -1.35 -2.52 17.53
C PHE A 161 -0.52 -3.68 18.12
N ILE A 162 0.12 -4.46 17.26
CA ILE A 162 0.64 -5.78 17.60
C ILE A 162 2.11 -5.85 17.23
N GLU A 163 2.95 -6.30 18.15
CA GLU A 163 4.36 -6.53 17.88
C GLU A 163 4.54 -7.65 16.85
N ALA A 164 5.27 -7.37 15.77
CA ALA A 164 5.43 -8.27 14.60
C ALA A 164 6.81 -8.11 13.95
N LYS A 165 7.87 -8.30 14.75
CA LYS A 165 9.27 -8.07 14.35
C LYS A 165 9.71 -8.92 13.17
N GLY A 166 10.74 -8.43 12.45
CA GLY A 166 11.42 -9.20 11.41
C GLY A 166 11.77 -8.38 10.20
N HIS A 167 10.79 -7.77 9.53
CA HIS A 167 11.03 -6.85 8.42
C HIS A 167 11.91 -5.68 8.88
N THR A 168 11.52 -5.02 9.97
CA THR A 168 12.42 -4.23 10.83
C THR A 168 12.45 -4.81 12.24
N LYS A 169 13.39 -4.35 13.08
CA LYS A 169 13.44 -4.74 14.49
C LYS A 169 12.23 -4.26 15.28
N GLY A 170 11.59 -3.19 14.81
CA GLY A 170 10.43 -2.60 15.42
C GLY A 170 9.12 -2.84 14.66
N ASN A 171 9.12 -3.67 13.62
CA ASN A 171 7.93 -3.89 12.81
C ASN A 171 6.73 -4.31 13.66
N SER A 172 5.57 -3.76 13.30
CA SER A 172 4.27 -3.98 13.93
C SER A 172 3.21 -4.20 12.87
N ILE A 173 2.12 -4.84 13.25
CA ILE A 173 0.90 -4.92 12.43
C ILE A 173 -0.26 -4.25 13.18
N VAL A 174 -1.28 -3.85 12.43
CA VAL A 174 -2.53 -3.35 13.00
C VAL A 174 -3.64 -4.33 12.66
N ILE A 175 -4.49 -4.64 13.63
CA ILE A 175 -5.72 -5.40 13.38
C ILE A 175 -6.90 -4.57 13.84
N ALA A 176 -7.87 -4.37 12.94
CA ALA A 176 -9.17 -3.80 13.26
C ALA A 176 -10.25 -4.88 13.20
N GLU A 177 -11.11 -4.92 14.23
CA GLU A 177 -12.23 -5.84 14.33
C GLU A 177 -13.54 -5.09 14.07
N ASP A 178 -14.32 -5.55 13.11
CA ASP A 178 -15.66 -5.01 12.86
C ASP A 178 -16.60 -6.08 12.34
N ASN A 179 -17.77 -6.23 12.97
CA ASN A 179 -18.84 -7.15 12.56
C ASN A 179 -18.37 -8.60 12.31
N GLY A 180 -17.43 -9.10 13.10
CA GLY A 180 -16.90 -10.46 13.01
C GLY A 180 -15.85 -10.66 11.91
N LEU A 181 -15.43 -9.60 11.20
CA LEU A 181 -14.29 -9.60 10.30
C LEU A 181 -13.08 -8.96 10.97
N PHE A 182 -11.90 -9.44 10.60
CA PHE A 182 -10.61 -8.90 11.00
C PHE A 182 -9.91 -8.26 9.80
N TYR A 183 -9.57 -7.00 9.90
CA TYR A 183 -8.83 -6.25 8.88
C TYR A 183 -7.39 -6.16 9.34
N MET A 184 -6.48 -6.88 8.66
CA MET A 184 -5.08 -6.94 9.05
C MET A 184 -4.23 -6.05 8.15
N PHE A 185 -3.76 -4.95 8.67
CA PHE A 185 -2.80 -4.03 8.05
C PHE A 185 -1.40 -4.49 8.46
N HIS A 186 -0.76 -5.25 7.61
CA HIS A 186 0.44 -5.98 8.00
C HIS A 186 1.76 -5.27 7.64
N GLY A 187 1.68 -4.04 7.09
CA GLY A 187 2.87 -3.35 6.59
C GLY A 187 3.57 -4.22 5.54
N ASP A 188 4.82 -4.62 5.85
CA ASP A 188 5.68 -5.35 4.94
C ASP A 188 6.02 -6.78 5.42
N VAL A 189 5.11 -7.41 6.16
CA VAL A 189 5.28 -8.84 6.52
C VAL A 189 5.39 -9.70 5.26
N THR A 190 4.59 -9.40 4.24
CA THR A 190 4.76 -9.90 2.86
C THR A 190 4.58 -8.75 1.88
N TYR A 191 5.24 -8.82 0.72
CA TYR A 191 5.09 -7.80 -0.33
C TYR A 191 3.95 -8.09 -1.30
N THR A 192 3.46 -9.32 -1.33
CA THR A 192 2.35 -9.76 -2.19
C THR A 192 1.54 -10.83 -1.48
N ASP A 193 0.26 -10.96 -1.83
CA ASP A 193 -0.60 -12.01 -1.28
C ASP A 193 -0.10 -13.41 -1.71
N GLU A 194 0.51 -13.54 -2.89
CA GLU A 194 1.13 -14.80 -3.31
C GLU A 194 2.19 -15.28 -2.32
N ALA A 195 2.99 -14.36 -1.75
CA ALA A 195 3.97 -14.71 -0.72
C ALA A 195 3.30 -15.21 0.57
N LEU A 196 2.14 -14.64 0.95
CA LEU A 196 1.35 -15.14 2.05
C LEU A 196 0.86 -16.58 1.79
N TYR A 197 0.29 -16.83 0.60
CA TYR A 197 -0.22 -18.16 0.22
C TYR A 197 0.89 -19.21 0.15
N GLU A 198 2.00 -18.88 -0.49
CA GLU A 198 3.17 -19.75 -0.66
C GLU A 198 4.04 -19.84 0.59
N ASN A 199 3.69 -19.11 1.66
CA ASN A 199 4.45 -19.06 2.92
C ASN A 199 5.91 -18.64 2.73
N LYS A 200 6.14 -17.59 1.91
CA LYS A 200 7.48 -17.11 1.56
C LYS A 200 7.76 -15.75 2.19
N LEU A 201 9.02 -15.50 2.50
CA LEU A 201 9.52 -14.19 2.94
C LEU A 201 10.20 -13.46 1.78
N SER A 202 10.04 -12.13 1.75
CA SER A 202 10.80 -11.28 0.84
C SER A 202 12.28 -11.25 1.22
N ILE A 203 13.11 -10.74 0.31
CA ILE A 203 14.54 -10.53 0.61
C ILE A 203 14.80 -9.35 1.56
N VAL A 204 13.77 -8.59 1.93
CA VAL A 204 13.90 -7.40 2.79
C VAL A 204 13.51 -7.75 4.22
N PHE A 205 14.50 -7.86 5.08
CA PHE A 205 14.34 -8.10 6.51
C PHE A 205 15.60 -7.69 7.29
N GLU A 206 15.42 -7.34 8.56
CA GLU A 206 16.52 -7.13 9.51
C GLU A 206 16.79 -8.37 10.37
N ASP A 207 15.76 -9.19 10.62
CA ASP A 207 15.87 -10.46 11.35
C ASP A 207 14.99 -11.53 10.69
N ILE A 208 15.62 -12.45 9.98
CA ILE A 208 14.93 -13.50 9.23
C ILE A 208 14.17 -14.48 10.14
N LYS A 209 14.68 -14.76 11.35
CA LYS A 209 14.00 -15.66 12.29
C LYS A 209 12.75 -15.02 12.87
N ALA A 210 12.85 -13.74 13.24
CA ALA A 210 11.69 -12.98 13.69
C ALA A 210 10.66 -12.81 12.56
N ALA A 211 11.09 -12.52 11.32
CA ALA A 211 10.22 -12.43 10.16
C ALA A 211 9.46 -13.75 9.90
N ARG A 212 10.15 -14.88 10.00
CA ARG A 212 9.52 -16.21 9.88
C ARG A 212 8.48 -16.42 10.97
N GLN A 213 8.83 -16.15 12.24
CA GLN A 213 7.88 -16.29 13.35
C GLN A 213 6.65 -15.38 13.16
N THR A 214 6.87 -14.15 12.69
CA THR A 214 5.77 -13.22 12.41
C THR A 214 4.86 -13.75 11.30
N LEU A 215 5.40 -14.24 10.18
CA LEU A 215 4.59 -14.80 9.10
C LEU A 215 3.84 -16.06 9.54
N ASP A 216 4.47 -16.91 10.36
CA ASP A 216 3.80 -18.10 10.92
C ASP A 216 2.62 -17.69 11.82
N ASN A 217 2.81 -16.69 12.67
CA ASN A 217 1.74 -16.14 13.51
C ASN A 217 0.60 -15.52 12.68
N VAL A 218 0.93 -14.75 11.64
CA VAL A 218 -0.06 -14.18 10.71
C VAL A 218 -0.87 -15.28 10.03
N ARG A 219 -0.22 -16.30 9.51
CA ARG A 219 -0.89 -17.43 8.85
C ARG A 219 -1.76 -18.24 9.82
N GLU A 220 -1.28 -18.47 11.04
CA GLU A 220 -2.07 -19.16 12.07
C GLU A 220 -3.30 -18.33 12.46
N PHE A 221 -3.17 -17.01 12.59
CA PHE A 221 -4.31 -16.12 12.84
C PHE A 221 -5.35 -16.22 11.73
N ILE A 222 -4.92 -16.13 10.47
CA ILE A 222 -5.80 -16.18 9.29
C ILE A 222 -6.55 -17.52 9.19
N LYS A 223 -5.93 -18.63 9.57
CA LYS A 223 -6.60 -19.94 9.60
C LYS A 223 -7.80 -20.01 10.55
N ASN A 224 -7.72 -19.25 11.64
CA ASN A 224 -8.69 -19.33 12.74
C ASN A 224 -9.68 -18.15 12.74
N HIS A 225 -9.41 -17.09 11.95
CA HIS A 225 -10.18 -15.84 11.96
C HIS A 225 -10.43 -15.34 10.55
N PRO A 226 -11.69 -14.95 10.20
CA PRO A 226 -12.02 -14.42 8.88
C PRO A 226 -11.33 -13.07 8.67
N THR A 227 -10.21 -13.08 7.93
CA THR A 227 -9.30 -11.94 7.80
C THR A 227 -9.29 -11.38 6.39
N VAL A 228 -9.48 -10.07 6.28
CA VAL A 228 -9.19 -9.27 5.09
C VAL A 228 -7.74 -8.79 5.21
N TYR A 229 -6.87 -9.21 4.28
CA TYR A 229 -5.43 -8.96 4.33
C TYR A 229 -5.10 -7.71 3.52
N LEU A 230 -4.50 -6.71 4.17
CA LEU A 230 -4.33 -5.35 3.66
C LEU A 230 -2.85 -4.99 3.56
N SER A 231 -2.30 -5.19 2.37
CA SER A 231 -0.90 -4.93 2.03
C SER A 231 -0.66 -3.50 1.58
N THR A 232 0.53 -2.97 1.83
CA THR A 232 1.02 -1.70 1.28
C THR A 232 1.46 -1.83 -0.17
N HIS A 233 2.14 -2.94 -0.52
CA HIS A 233 2.91 -3.08 -1.77
C HIS A 233 2.20 -3.82 -2.91
N THR A 234 0.99 -4.30 -2.72
CA THR A 234 0.23 -4.92 -3.81
C THR A 234 -1.18 -4.35 -3.91
N PRO A 235 -1.72 -4.11 -5.12
CA PRO A 235 -3.09 -3.64 -5.29
C PRO A 235 -4.12 -4.64 -4.77
N LEU A 236 -3.75 -5.90 -4.50
CA LEU A 236 -4.61 -6.86 -3.82
C LEU A 236 -5.06 -6.35 -2.45
N GLY A 237 -4.27 -5.54 -1.75
CA GLY A 237 -4.66 -4.97 -0.46
C GLY A 237 -5.97 -4.17 -0.55
N TYR A 238 -6.07 -3.20 -1.47
CA TYR A 238 -7.32 -2.45 -1.62
C TYR A 238 -8.42 -3.27 -2.32
N GLU A 239 -8.07 -4.17 -3.25
CA GLU A 239 -9.03 -5.06 -3.91
C GLU A 239 -9.69 -6.02 -2.90
N ASN A 240 -8.91 -6.55 -1.94
CA ASN A 240 -9.43 -7.34 -0.82
C ASN A 240 -10.38 -6.51 0.05
N LEU A 241 -10.02 -5.25 0.33
CA LEU A 241 -10.85 -4.34 1.12
C LEU A 241 -12.19 -4.02 0.43
N GLU A 242 -12.15 -3.62 -0.83
CA GLU A 242 -13.35 -3.25 -1.60
C GLU A 242 -14.33 -4.42 -1.76
N ASN A 243 -13.81 -5.64 -1.87
CA ASN A 243 -14.61 -6.85 -2.04
C ASN A 243 -14.88 -7.60 -0.72
N LEU A 244 -14.42 -7.08 0.42
CA LEU A 244 -14.44 -7.76 1.73
C LEU A 244 -13.95 -9.21 1.63
N LYS A 245 -12.88 -9.41 0.86
CA LYS A 245 -12.36 -10.72 0.53
C LYS A 245 -11.60 -11.30 1.71
N VAL A 246 -12.18 -12.33 2.30
CA VAL A 246 -11.53 -13.13 3.34
C VAL A 246 -10.49 -14.05 2.70
N ILE A 247 -9.28 -14.07 3.26
CA ILE A 247 -8.21 -14.96 2.82
C ILE A 247 -8.55 -16.42 3.16
N ASP A 248 -8.45 -17.28 2.16
CA ASP A 248 -8.52 -18.73 2.33
C ASP A 248 -7.17 -19.34 1.94
N LEU A 249 -6.34 -19.66 2.93
CA LEU A 249 -4.99 -20.20 2.72
C LEU A 249 -5.01 -21.60 2.07
N ALA A 250 -6.14 -22.31 2.11
CA ALA A 250 -6.29 -23.63 1.48
C ALA A 250 -6.61 -23.54 -0.02
N ASN A 251 -7.19 -22.41 -0.46
CA ASN A 251 -7.62 -22.20 -1.83
C ASN A 251 -7.04 -20.89 -2.39
N PRO A 252 -5.73 -20.83 -2.67
CA PRO A 252 -5.11 -19.62 -3.21
C PRO A 252 -5.72 -19.26 -4.58
N PRO A 253 -6.00 -17.99 -4.83
CA PRO A 253 -6.47 -17.54 -6.14
C PRO A 253 -5.36 -17.71 -7.18
N LYS A 254 -5.73 -17.79 -8.46
CA LYS A 254 -4.75 -17.70 -9.53
C LYS A 254 -4.12 -16.32 -9.51
N SER A 255 -2.78 -16.28 -9.54
CA SER A 255 -2.05 -15.03 -9.70
C SER A 255 -2.40 -14.37 -11.04
N ILE A 256 -2.55 -13.04 -11.02
CA ILE A 256 -2.82 -12.26 -12.23
C ILE A 256 -1.46 -11.79 -12.79
N PRO A 257 -1.06 -12.23 -13.99
CA PRO A 257 0.21 -11.81 -14.58
C PRO A 257 0.29 -10.30 -14.75
N VAL A 258 1.41 -9.70 -14.37
CA VAL A 258 1.67 -8.26 -14.53
C VAL A 258 1.49 -7.80 -15.98
N GLY A 259 1.95 -8.59 -16.95
CA GLY A 259 1.90 -8.25 -18.37
C GLY A 259 0.51 -7.97 -18.96
N GLU A 260 -0.54 -8.54 -18.39
CA GLU A 260 -1.90 -8.29 -18.88
C GLU A 260 -2.49 -6.96 -18.37
N ILE A 261 -1.99 -6.43 -17.25
CA ILE A 261 -2.53 -5.22 -16.62
C ILE A 261 -1.63 -4.01 -16.86
N VAL A 262 -0.30 -4.14 -16.68
CA VAL A 262 0.64 -3.01 -16.80
C VAL A 262 0.73 -2.49 -18.23
N TYR A 263 0.72 -3.38 -19.22
CA TYR A 263 0.80 -2.95 -20.62
C TYR A 263 -0.53 -2.41 -21.17
N LYS A 264 -1.67 -2.77 -20.60
CA LYS A 264 -2.96 -2.16 -20.98
C LYS A 264 -3.13 -0.74 -20.42
N THR A 265 -2.45 -0.40 -19.32
CA THR A 265 -2.51 0.93 -18.70
C THR A 265 -1.33 1.83 -19.04
N ALA A 266 -0.13 1.29 -19.27
CA ALA A 266 1.06 2.06 -19.64
C ALA A 266 1.10 2.45 -21.16
N THR A 267 0.36 1.75 -22.00
CA THR A 267 0.32 2.02 -23.44
C THR A 267 -0.88 2.86 -23.80
N GLY A 268 -0.77 4.17 -23.66
CA GLY A 268 -1.83 5.01 -24.20
C GLY A 268 -1.97 6.39 -23.60
N LYS A 269 -1.17 6.78 -22.63
CA LYS A 269 -1.13 8.18 -22.20
C LYS A 269 -0.50 9.04 -23.28
N TYR A 270 -1.11 10.19 -23.54
CA TYR A 270 -0.62 11.17 -24.49
C TYR A 270 -0.53 12.53 -23.82
N ILE A 271 0.58 13.22 -24.02
CA ILE A 271 0.84 14.54 -23.43
C ILE A 271 0.71 15.61 -24.50
N CYS A 272 -0.11 16.61 -24.23
CA CYS A 272 -0.18 17.80 -25.06
C CYS A 272 1.14 18.58 -24.96
N SER A 273 1.86 18.70 -26.06
CA SER A 273 3.15 19.41 -26.14
C SER A 273 3.04 20.92 -25.88
N VAL A 274 1.83 21.48 -25.93
CA VAL A 274 1.59 22.91 -25.74
C VAL A 274 1.32 23.26 -24.27
N CYS A 275 0.55 22.45 -23.54
CA CYS A 275 0.13 22.81 -22.19
C CYS A 275 0.42 21.73 -21.12
N GLY A 276 1.00 20.60 -21.51
CA GLY A 276 1.31 19.50 -20.58
C GLY A 276 0.07 18.71 -20.08
N TYR A 277 -1.12 18.93 -20.65
CA TYR A 277 -2.27 18.11 -20.30
C TYR A 277 -2.03 16.66 -20.70
N VAL A 278 -2.30 15.72 -19.79
CA VAL A 278 -2.16 14.28 -20.04
C VAL A 278 -3.54 13.68 -20.28
N TYR A 279 -3.76 13.15 -21.48
CA TYR A 279 -4.89 12.27 -21.72
C TYR A 279 -4.54 10.87 -21.24
N ASP A 280 -5.34 10.35 -20.34
CA ASP A 280 -5.24 9.00 -19.79
C ASP A 280 -6.46 8.19 -20.22
N PRO A 281 -6.28 7.14 -21.04
CA PRO A 281 -7.39 6.28 -21.46
C PRO A 281 -8.14 5.64 -20.28
N ALA A 282 -7.47 5.36 -19.17
CA ALA A 282 -8.12 4.78 -17.99
C ALA A 282 -9.15 5.73 -17.35
N ILE A 283 -8.94 7.05 -17.52
CA ILE A 283 -9.83 8.09 -16.99
C ILE A 283 -10.80 8.59 -18.07
N GLY A 284 -10.35 8.67 -19.32
CA GLY A 284 -11.07 9.31 -20.41
C GLY A 284 -11.12 10.84 -20.28
N ASP A 285 -12.12 11.44 -20.89
CA ASP A 285 -12.46 12.86 -20.76
C ASP A 285 -13.98 12.98 -20.64
N VAL A 286 -14.50 12.52 -19.50
CA VAL A 286 -15.94 12.38 -19.24
C VAL A 286 -16.65 13.73 -19.37
N ALA A 287 -15.99 14.84 -19.02
CA ALA A 287 -16.53 16.19 -19.15
C ALA A 287 -16.80 16.58 -20.62
N ASN A 288 -16.08 15.99 -21.59
CA ASN A 288 -16.27 16.18 -23.03
C ASN A 288 -16.87 14.93 -23.71
N GLY A 289 -17.54 14.06 -22.93
CA GLY A 289 -18.28 12.91 -23.47
C GLY A 289 -17.42 11.70 -23.84
N ILE A 290 -16.17 11.64 -23.41
CA ILE A 290 -15.25 10.52 -23.67
C ILE A 290 -15.21 9.60 -22.43
N PRO A 291 -15.80 8.40 -22.51
CA PRO A 291 -15.81 7.48 -21.37
C PRO A 291 -14.43 6.94 -21.04
N ALA A 292 -14.22 6.53 -19.78
CA ALA A 292 -13.05 5.77 -19.36
C ALA A 292 -12.93 4.48 -20.20
N GLY A 293 -11.68 4.11 -20.53
CA GLY A 293 -11.37 2.99 -21.42
C GLY A 293 -11.22 3.37 -22.90
N THR A 294 -11.50 4.62 -23.29
CA THR A 294 -11.32 5.09 -24.67
C THR A 294 -9.84 5.30 -24.96
N LYS A 295 -9.30 4.63 -25.99
CA LYS A 295 -7.90 4.85 -26.39
C LYS A 295 -7.75 6.22 -27.07
N PHE A 296 -6.54 6.80 -27.01
CA PHE A 296 -6.29 8.11 -27.65
C PHE A 296 -6.52 8.07 -29.18
N GLU A 297 -6.17 6.96 -29.80
CA GLU A 297 -6.38 6.72 -31.22
C GLU A 297 -7.89 6.74 -31.59
N ASP A 298 -8.74 6.25 -30.71
CA ASP A 298 -10.18 6.11 -30.88
C ASP A 298 -10.97 7.39 -30.52
N LEU A 299 -10.27 8.44 -30.04
CA LEU A 299 -10.91 9.73 -29.78
C LEU A 299 -11.51 10.31 -31.05
N PRO A 300 -12.68 10.97 -30.98
CA PRO A 300 -13.28 11.67 -32.10
C PRO A 300 -12.27 12.59 -32.81
N ALA A 301 -12.38 12.71 -34.15
CA ALA A 301 -11.47 13.54 -34.94
C ALA A 301 -11.49 15.02 -34.53
N ASP A 302 -12.62 15.47 -34.03
CA ASP A 302 -12.88 16.81 -33.54
C ASP A 302 -12.64 16.98 -32.02
N TRP A 303 -12.11 15.95 -31.35
CA TRP A 303 -11.72 16.11 -29.95
C TRP A 303 -10.51 17.03 -29.81
N HIS A 304 -10.58 17.93 -28.85
CA HIS A 304 -9.54 18.91 -28.56
C HIS A 304 -9.07 18.78 -27.12
N CYS A 305 -7.82 19.18 -26.88
CA CYS A 305 -7.28 19.25 -25.53
C CYS A 305 -8.24 20.03 -24.60
N PRO A 306 -8.75 19.45 -23.53
CA PRO A 306 -9.71 20.13 -22.65
C PRO A 306 -9.12 21.38 -22.01
N ARG A 307 -7.77 21.43 -21.86
CA ARG A 307 -7.06 22.53 -21.20
C ARG A 307 -6.75 23.70 -22.13
N CYS A 308 -6.21 23.44 -23.34
CA CYS A 308 -5.74 24.50 -24.23
C CYS A 308 -6.39 24.49 -25.63
N LYS A 309 -7.37 23.63 -25.86
CA LYS A 309 -8.13 23.48 -27.08
C LYS A 309 -7.32 23.16 -28.34
N GLN A 310 -6.09 22.69 -28.19
CA GLN A 310 -5.26 22.21 -29.30
C GLN A 310 -5.76 20.86 -29.84
N ASN A 311 -5.51 20.60 -31.10
CA ASN A 311 -5.89 19.37 -31.79
C ASN A 311 -5.04 18.16 -31.31
N LYS A 312 -5.50 16.95 -31.65
CA LYS A 312 -4.82 15.67 -31.34
C LYS A 312 -3.37 15.61 -31.87
N ASP A 313 -3.05 16.30 -32.99
CA ASP A 313 -1.70 16.35 -33.56
C ASP A 313 -0.64 16.99 -32.66
N LYS A 314 -1.05 17.70 -31.62
CA LYS A 314 -0.17 18.30 -30.58
C LYS A 314 0.12 17.37 -29.42
N PHE A 315 -0.35 16.13 -29.46
CA PHE A 315 -0.11 15.15 -28.42
C PHE A 315 0.98 14.17 -28.81
N ASN A 316 1.93 13.99 -27.92
CA ASN A 316 2.97 12.98 -28.02
C ASN A 316 2.65 11.84 -27.06
N ARG A 317 3.01 10.62 -27.44
CA ARG A 317 2.90 9.47 -26.54
C ARG A 317 3.83 9.68 -25.35
N ALA A 318 3.27 9.48 -24.13
CA ALA A 318 3.99 9.61 -22.86
C ALA A 318 4.90 8.42 -22.61
#